data_406e1972db9288a077ac08b99d3675cd
#
_entry.id   406e1972db9288a077ac08b99d3675cd
#
_cell.length_a   1.000
_cell.length_b   1.000
_cell.length_c   1.000
_cell.angle_alpha   90.00
_cell.angle_beta   90.00
_cell.angle_gamma   90.00
#
_symmetry.space_group_name_H-M   'P 1'
#
loop_
_entity.id
_entity.type
_entity.pdbx_description
1 polymer ?
#
loop_
_entity_poly.entity_id
_entity_poly.type
_entity_poly.pdbx_seq_one_letter_code
_entity_poly.pdbx_strand_id
1 'polypeptide(L)'
;MPKLLVHMKPNKRHITIQNNLSQVEEFINEIIIQPKHALTRWAKVTNQTPAAKIGYIGQHLASLISGVRGTGSGARGDDLADGSEVKSCNKIDQVDKCKKCGARVLRMENKCSSCGSTDIIRKDDSKWLFTVRDEHELKQYLEMERVVLLLMDYPNFSDADYKDIRITAFEIYPQEPRMSVFCKLIENHYYNIYIPKLKEGKKTNPMNLHPWSFQFYKCNPIKTFECIIKDIDTNPIVVIDSENYVCPSKERGDKMSSLPMPSYLLKATEWKEMLSKADFCSEVLPNISNLFLVSNNLNSITKKQFSSLRVNLKAEALPYLTQTLRDYISLRPIKSSTQKQHYQRS
;
A
#
# COMPACT_ATOMS: atom_id res chain seq x y z
N MET A 1 -29.78 -19.11 -7.64
CA MET A 1 -30.07 -18.08 -6.62
C MET A 1 -29.28 -16.83 -7.02
N PRO A 2 -29.89 -15.65 -7.17
CA PRO A 2 -29.14 -14.43 -7.41
C PRO A 2 -28.25 -14.19 -6.18
N LYS A 3 -26.93 -14.07 -6.39
CA LYS A 3 -26.01 -13.62 -5.34
C LYS A 3 -26.48 -12.25 -4.91
N LEU A 4 -26.94 -12.12 -3.67
CA LEU A 4 -27.11 -10.81 -3.06
C LEU A 4 -25.78 -10.06 -3.26
N LEU A 5 -25.86 -8.92 -3.95
CA LEU A 5 -24.77 -7.96 -4.00
C LEU A 5 -24.52 -7.52 -2.55
N VAL A 6 -23.47 -8.03 -1.96
CA VAL A 6 -23.00 -7.56 -0.64
C VAL A 6 -22.47 -6.16 -0.89
N HIS A 7 -23.25 -5.17 -0.55
CA HIS A 7 -22.80 -3.79 -0.61
C HIS A 7 -21.75 -3.60 0.48
N MET A 8 -20.56 -3.18 0.11
CA MET A 8 -19.50 -2.77 1.05
C MET A 8 -19.98 -1.51 1.78
N LYS A 9 -20.71 -1.72 2.86
CA LYS A 9 -21.26 -0.64 3.68
C LYS A 9 -20.58 -0.65 5.02
N PRO A 10 -19.96 0.48 5.42
CA PRO A 10 -19.56 0.63 6.80
C PRO A 10 -20.77 0.45 7.70
N ASN A 11 -20.60 -0.31 8.78
CA ASN A 11 -21.67 -0.48 9.76
C ASN A 11 -21.88 0.84 10.53
N LYS A 12 -22.91 1.60 10.17
CA LYS A 12 -23.20 2.93 10.72
C LYS A 12 -23.36 2.93 12.24
N ARG A 13 -23.73 1.79 12.84
CA ARG A 13 -23.89 1.67 14.32
C ARG A 13 -22.55 1.84 15.05
N HIS A 14 -21.43 1.53 14.39
CA HIS A 14 -20.09 1.66 14.95
C HIS A 14 -19.42 3.00 14.64
N ILE A 15 -20.03 3.84 13.78
CA ILE A 15 -19.52 5.18 13.49
C ILE A 15 -19.93 6.11 14.63
N THR A 16 -19.08 6.25 15.63
CA THR A 16 -19.35 6.97 16.89
C THR A 16 -18.43 8.16 17.13
N ILE A 17 -17.33 8.29 16.35
CA ILE A 17 -16.47 9.45 16.36
C ILE A 17 -16.92 10.37 15.24
N GLN A 18 -17.21 11.64 15.56
CA GLN A 18 -17.42 12.63 14.51
C GLN A 18 -16.15 12.74 13.68
N ASN A 19 -16.28 12.41 12.41
CA ASN A 19 -15.17 12.51 11.50
C ASN A 19 -15.01 13.96 11.07
N ASN A 20 -14.15 14.64 11.79
CA ASN A 20 -13.77 16.01 11.51
C ASN A 20 -12.34 16.01 10.97
N LEU A 21 -12.14 16.44 9.72
CA LEU A 21 -10.81 16.52 9.12
C LEU A 21 -9.85 17.41 9.92
N SER A 22 -10.36 18.40 10.64
CA SER A 22 -9.52 19.22 11.53
C SER A 22 -8.98 18.41 12.71
N GLN A 23 -9.72 17.42 13.25
CA GLN A 23 -9.21 16.52 14.29
C GLN A 23 -8.12 15.58 13.76
N VAL A 24 -8.25 15.14 12.51
CA VAL A 24 -7.19 14.36 11.86
C VAL A 24 -5.93 15.20 11.67
N GLU A 25 -6.07 16.46 11.25
CA GLU A 25 -4.97 17.40 11.11
C GLU A 25 -4.28 17.69 12.44
N GLU A 26 -5.04 17.95 13.49
CA GLU A 26 -4.55 18.16 14.86
C GLU A 26 -3.76 16.95 15.35
N PHE A 27 -4.33 15.73 15.19
CA PHE A 27 -3.65 14.49 15.53
C PHE A 27 -2.32 14.31 14.79
N ILE A 28 -2.29 14.60 13.49
CA ILE A 28 -1.08 14.52 12.67
C ILE A 28 -0.02 15.48 13.22
N ASN A 29 -0.40 16.71 13.55
CA ASN A 29 0.52 17.71 14.10
C ASN A 29 1.10 17.27 15.45
N GLU A 30 0.25 16.83 16.38
CA GLU A 30 0.66 16.50 17.73
C GLU A 30 1.43 15.17 17.84
N ILE A 31 0.98 14.14 17.12
CA ILE A 31 1.44 12.76 17.33
C ILE A 31 2.41 12.28 16.22
N ILE A 32 2.45 12.95 15.09
CA ILE A 32 3.35 12.56 13.99
C ILE A 32 4.45 13.60 13.78
N ILE A 33 4.11 14.86 13.58
CA ILE A 33 5.07 15.92 13.24
C ILE A 33 5.97 16.26 14.42
N GLN A 34 5.39 16.65 15.55
CA GLN A 34 6.17 17.06 16.72
C GLN A 34 7.08 15.93 17.25
N PRO A 35 6.63 14.67 17.42
CA PRO A 35 7.50 13.58 17.83
C PRO A 35 8.59 13.27 16.80
N LYS A 36 8.31 13.40 15.48
CA LYS A 36 9.31 13.19 14.45
C LYS A 36 10.45 14.21 14.57
N HIS A 37 10.13 15.49 14.76
CA HIS A 37 11.14 16.54 14.99
C HIS A 37 11.99 16.23 16.24
N ALA A 38 11.34 15.88 17.36
CA ALA A 38 12.02 15.54 18.59
C ALA A 38 12.97 14.32 18.41
N LEU A 39 12.45 13.23 17.83
CA LEU A 39 13.23 12.02 17.59
C LEU A 39 14.38 12.24 16.61
N THR A 40 14.19 13.05 15.58
CA THR A 40 15.25 13.42 14.63
C THR A 40 16.38 14.17 15.33
N ARG A 41 16.04 15.15 16.19
CA ARG A 41 17.03 15.88 16.99
C ARG A 41 17.83 14.95 17.92
N TRP A 42 17.13 14.07 18.66
CA TRP A 42 17.77 13.13 19.56
C TRP A 42 18.56 12.05 18.85
N ALA A 43 18.13 11.62 17.67
CA ALA A 43 18.90 10.67 16.85
C ALA A 43 20.29 11.18 16.48
N LYS A 44 20.44 12.48 16.24
CA LYS A 44 21.75 13.12 16.00
C LYS A 44 22.66 13.07 17.22
N VAL A 45 22.08 13.14 18.43
CA VAL A 45 22.85 13.10 19.69
C VAL A 45 23.17 11.66 20.09
N THR A 46 22.20 10.76 20.02
CA THR A 46 22.28 9.40 20.57
C THR A 46 22.72 8.35 19.53
N ASN A 47 22.78 8.72 18.25
CA ASN A 47 23.00 7.81 17.12
C ASN A 47 21.98 6.66 17.06
N GLN A 48 20.75 6.88 17.57
CA GLN A 48 19.65 5.92 17.47
C GLN A 48 18.75 6.19 16.27
N THR A 49 17.88 5.23 15.92
CA THR A 49 16.91 5.39 14.83
C THR A 49 15.85 6.41 15.23
N PRO A 50 15.55 7.43 14.40
CA PRO A 50 14.53 8.45 14.71
C PRO A 50 13.10 7.93 14.43
N ALA A 51 12.75 6.77 14.97
CA ALA A 51 11.49 6.10 14.67
C ALA A 51 10.64 5.89 15.91
N ALA A 52 9.37 6.25 15.84
CA ALA A 52 8.32 5.80 16.74
C ALA A 52 7.64 4.53 16.17
N LYS A 53 7.14 3.66 17.05
CA LYS A 53 6.34 2.51 16.63
C LYS A 53 5.01 2.99 16.05
N ILE A 54 4.83 2.82 14.75
CA ILE A 54 3.67 3.30 14.02
C ILE A 54 2.37 2.53 14.32
N GLY A 55 2.43 1.32 14.87
CA GLY A 55 1.26 0.46 15.08
C GLY A 55 0.11 1.17 15.80
N TYR A 56 0.35 1.60 17.03
CA TYR A 56 -0.68 2.29 17.81
C TYR A 56 -1.06 3.66 17.26
N ILE A 57 -0.09 4.42 16.77
CA ILE A 57 -0.35 5.70 16.09
C ILE A 57 -1.31 5.48 14.92
N GLY A 58 -1.07 4.42 14.15
CA GLY A 58 -1.92 4.06 13.03
C GLY A 58 -3.33 3.61 13.44
N GLN A 59 -3.48 2.90 14.55
CA GLN A 59 -4.82 2.53 15.07
C GLN A 59 -5.63 3.78 15.44
N HIS A 60 -5.02 4.76 16.10
CA HIS A 60 -5.66 6.04 16.41
C HIS A 60 -6.07 6.78 15.13
N LEU A 61 -5.16 6.87 14.18
CA LEU A 61 -5.44 7.56 12.91
C LEU A 61 -6.53 6.84 12.11
N ALA A 62 -6.52 5.50 12.07
CA ALA A 62 -7.58 4.71 11.45
C ALA A 62 -8.94 4.94 12.13
N SER A 63 -8.98 5.03 13.46
CA SER A 63 -10.20 5.36 14.21
C SER A 63 -10.77 6.72 13.81
N LEU A 64 -9.93 7.75 13.73
CA LEU A 64 -10.36 9.10 13.33
C LEU A 64 -10.86 9.11 11.87
N ILE A 65 -10.12 8.52 10.93
CA ILE A 65 -10.48 8.47 9.52
C ILE A 65 -11.77 7.67 9.29
N SER A 66 -11.94 6.55 9.99
CA SER A 66 -13.11 5.68 9.85
C SER A 66 -14.30 6.07 10.73
N GLY A 67 -14.11 6.97 11.68
CA GLY A 67 -15.13 7.34 12.67
C GLY A 67 -15.48 6.21 13.66
N VAL A 68 -14.69 5.13 13.71
CA VAL A 68 -14.95 3.93 14.52
C VAL A 68 -13.97 3.88 15.68
N ARG A 69 -14.48 3.73 16.89
CA ARG A 69 -13.62 3.62 18.10
C ARG A 69 -12.83 2.31 18.09
N GLY A 70 -11.62 2.38 18.63
CA GLY A 70 -10.83 1.19 18.93
C GLY A 70 -11.47 0.34 20.02
N THR A 71 -11.11 -0.96 20.04
CA THR A 71 -11.58 -1.90 21.08
C THR A 71 -10.80 -1.77 22.38
N GLY A 72 -9.64 -1.13 22.36
CA GLY A 72 -8.73 -1.06 23.52
C GLY A 72 -8.06 -2.40 23.85
N SER A 73 -8.24 -3.42 23.01
CA SER A 73 -7.73 -4.79 23.25
C SER A 73 -6.21 -4.93 23.11
N GLY A 74 -5.53 -3.90 22.64
CA GLY A 74 -4.08 -3.90 22.42
C GLY A 74 -3.67 -4.82 21.28
N ALA A 75 -2.89 -5.87 21.60
CA ALA A 75 -2.35 -6.78 20.58
C ALA A 75 -3.23 -8.00 20.27
N ARG A 76 -4.43 -8.10 20.81
CA ARG A 76 -5.31 -9.26 20.67
C ARG A 76 -6.74 -8.83 20.33
N GLY A 77 -7.34 -9.49 19.36
CA GLY A 77 -8.70 -9.21 18.88
C GLY A 77 -8.73 -8.13 17.78
N ASP A 78 -9.93 -7.71 17.44
CA ASP A 78 -10.16 -6.66 16.44
C ASP A 78 -9.59 -5.32 16.92
N ASP A 79 -8.99 -4.56 16.02
CA ASP A 79 -8.45 -3.24 16.34
C ASP A 79 -9.54 -2.19 16.49
N LEU A 80 -10.61 -2.28 15.69
CA LEU A 80 -11.75 -1.37 15.72
C LEU A 80 -13.05 -2.10 16.11
N ALA A 81 -13.97 -1.36 16.74
CA ALA A 81 -15.23 -1.90 17.26
C ALA A 81 -16.20 -2.47 16.19
N ASP A 82 -15.93 -2.22 14.92
CA ASP A 82 -16.69 -2.78 13.79
C ASP A 82 -16.12 -4.12 13.25
N GLY A 83 -15.16 -4.72 13.94
CA GLY A 83 -14.49 -5.93 13.49
C GLY A 83 -13.41 -5.69 12.43
N SER A 84 -12.92 -4.46 12.31
CA SER A 84 -11.84 -4.13 11.39
C SER A 84 -10.47 -4.35 12.01
N GLU A 85 -9.54 -4.86 11.19
CA GLU A 85 -8.11 -4.95 11.49
C GLU A 85 -7.37 -3.74 10.93
N VAL A 86 -6.43 -3.17 11.67
CA VAL A 86 -5.59 -2.06 11.24
C VAL A 86 -4.14 -2.51 11.08
N LYS A 87 -3.57 -2.31 9.92
CA LYS A 87 -2.14 -2.53 9.68
C LYS A 87 -1.46 -1.25 9.22
N SER A 88 -0.40 -0.87 9.91
CA SER A 88 0.37 0.34 9.61
C SER A 88 1.74 0.01 9.06
N CYS A 89 2.16 0.77 8.06
CA CYS A 89 3.46 0.63 7.40
C CYS A 89 4.15 1.99 7.33
N ASN A 90 5.40 2.04 7.78
CA ASN A 90 6.18 3.28 7.80
C ASN A 90 7.44 3.13 6.95
N LYS A 91 7.55 3.94 5.91
CA LYS A 91 8.73 4.01 5.03
C LYS A 91 9.61 5.23 5.31
N ILE A 92 9.15 6.15 6.16
CA ILE A 92 9.84 7.44 6.38
C ILE A 92 10.97 7.37 7.40
N ASP A 93 10.89 6.49 8.38
CA ASP A 93 11.85 6.41 9.49
C ASP A 93 12.92 5.32 9.29
N GLN A 94 13.14 4.90 8.06
CA GLN A 94 14.16 3.91 7.75
C GLN A 94 15.57 4.53 7.77
N VAL A 95 16.52 3.78 8.34
CA VAL A 95 17.92 4.15 8.30
C VAL A 95 18.56 3.57 7.06
N ASP A 96 19.16 4.43 6.27
CA ASP A 96 19.87 4.10 5.05
C ASP A 96 21.30 3.63 5.33
N LYS A 97 22.06 3.22 4.31
CA LYS A 97 23.40 2.70 4.44
C LYS A 97 24.33 3.34 3.41
N CYS A 98 25.46 3.85 3.85
CA CYS A 98 26.49 4.29 2.93
C CYS A 98 27.05 3.09 2.16
N LYS A 99 27.11 3.18 0.84
CA LYS A 99 27.63 2.11 -0.01
C LYS A 99 29.15 1.98 0.09
N LYS A 100 29.86 3.10 0.35
CA LYS A 100 31.32 3.14 0.43
C LYS A 100 31.84 2.53 1.73
N CYS A 101 31.35 2.96 2.90
CA CYS A 101 31.89 2.55 4.19
C CYS A 101 30.93 1.70 5.04
N GLY A 102 29.69 1.49 4.59
CA GLY A 102 28.71 0.71 5.32
C GLY A 102 28.06 1.41 6.52
N ALA A 103 28.47 2.63 6.84
CA ALA A 103 27.90 3.39 7.95
C ALA A 103 26.42 3.69 7.75
N ARG A 104 25.71 3.87 8.87
CA ARG A 104 24.31 4.30 8.90
C ARG A 104 24.21 5.76 8.44
N VAL A 105 23.18 6.06 7.69
CA VAL A 105 22.85 7.40 7.19
C VAL A 105 21.39 7.67 7.47
N LEU A 106 21.06 8.77 8.12
CA LEU A 106 19.69 9.16 8.33
C LEU A 106 19.05 9.58 6.99
N ARG A 107 17.76 9.35 6.83
CA ARG A 107 17.04 9.60 5.56
C ARG A 107 17.26 11.02 5.02
N MET A 108 17.26 12.01 5.89
CA MET A 108 17.44 13.42 5.55
C MET A 108 18.91 13.78 5.19
N GLU A 109 19.88 12.92 5.46
CA GLU A 109 21.27 13.18 5.16
C GLU A 109 21.60 12.83 3.71
N ASN A 110 22.16 13.78 2.97
CA ASN A 110 22.59 13.57 1.58
C ASN A 110 24.05 13.13 1.47
N LYS A 111 24.76 13.13 2.60
CA LYS A 111 26.16 12.69 2.70
C LYS A 111 26.34 11.82 3.93
N CYS A 112 27.19 10.81 3.80
CA CYS A 112 27.58 9.98 4.92
C CYS A 112 28.44 10.79 5.91
N SER A 113 28.01 10.89 7.15
CA SER A 113 28.73 11.60 8.22
C SER A 113 30.11 10.98 8.52
N SER A 114 30.29 9.67 8.25
CA SER A 114 31.55 8.96 8.53
C SER A 114 32.62 9.09 7.43
N CYS A 115 32.21 9.23 6.14
CA CYS A 115 33.20 9.24 5.04
C CYS A 115 32.92 10.28 3.95
N GLY A 116 31.91 11.14 4.11
CA GLY A 116 31.56 12.18 3.17
C GLY A 116 30.96 11.71 1.84
N SER A 117 30.80 10.39 1.62
CA SER A 117 30.25 9.85 0.37
C SER A 117 28.78 10.20 0.20
N THR A 118 28.39 10.53 -1.01
CA THR A 118 26.98 10.73 -1.43
C THR A 118 26.35 9.45 -1.98
N ASP A 119 27.11 8.36 -2.14
CA ASP A 119 26.59 7.08 -2.64
C ASP A 119 25.91 6.32 -1.48
N ILE A 120 24.61 6.54 -1.34
CA ILE A 120 23.79 6.04 -0.23
C ILE A 120 22.74 5.06 -0.77
N ILE A 121 22.71 3.86 -0.17
CA ILE A 121 21.67 2.87 -0.43
C ILE A 121 20.42 3.29 0.37
N ARG A 122 19.42 3.80 -0.32
CA ARG A 122 18.13 4.18 0.27
C ARG A 122 17.25 2.94 0.42
N LYS A 123 16.79 2.68 1.64
CA LYS A 123 15.90 1.55 1.93
C LYS A 123 14.46 1.87 1.56
N ASP A 124 13.78 0.90 0.99
CA ASP A 124 12.36 0.96 0.68
C ASP A 124 11.76 -0.46 0.80
N ASP A 125 11.80 -1.02 2.01
CA ASP A 125 11.43 -2.42 2.28
C ASP A 125 10.33 -2.59 3.34
N SER A 126 9.66 -1.52 3.74
CA SER A 126 8.55 -1.57 4.68
C SER A 126 7.32 -2.30 4.09
N LYS A 127 6.56 -2.92 4.97
CA LYS A 127 5.47 -3.82 4.59
C LYS A 127 4.45 -3.92 5.70
N TRP A 128 3.22 -4.18 5.34
CA TRP A 128 2.21 -4.65 6.27
C TRP A 128 2.46 -6.13 6.58
N LEU A 129 2.40 -6.48 7.87
CA LEU A 129 2.67 -7.82 8.37
C LEU A 129 1.38 -8.48 8.82
N PHE A 130 1.06 -9.63 8.24
CA PHE A 130 -0.09 -10.43 8.61
C PHE A 130 0.42 -11.74 9.24
N THR A 131 0.24 -11.87 10.55
CA THR A 131 0.65 -13.06 11.30
C THR A 131 -0.53 -14.01 11.36
N VAL A 132 -0.31 -15.25 10.93
CA VAL A 132 -1.31 -16.34 11.01
C VAL A 132 -0.59 -17.56 11.56
N ARG A 133 -0.93 -17.98 12.79
CA ARG A 133 -0.26 -19.06 13.53
C ARG A 133 -1.07 -20.34 13.59
N ASP A 134 -2.38 -20.23 13.49
CA ASP A 134 -3.32 -21.32 13.57
C ASP A 134 -4.56 -21.08 12.70
N GLU A 135 -5.45 -22.07 12.66
CA GLU A 135 -6.68 -22.00 11.87
C GLU A 135 -7.68 -20.99 12.42
N HIS A 136 -7.66 -20.69 13.71
CA HIS A 136 -8.51 -19.67 14.29
C HIS A 136 -8.11 -18.27 13.81
N GLU A 137 -6.81 -17.94 13.86
CA GLU A 137 -6.29 -16.68 13.31
C GLU A 137 -6.53 -16.60 11.79
N LEU A 138 -6.37 -17.72 11.06
CA LEU A 138 -6.70 -17.76 9.63
C LEU A 138 -8.15 -17.39 9.40
N LYS A 139 -9.08 -18.01 10.12
CA LYS A 139 -10.51 -17.77 10.00
C LYS A 139 -10.86 -16.32 10.30
N GLN A 140 -10.25 -15.71 11.33
CA GLN A 140 -10.42 -14.29 11.64
C GLN A 140 -10.09 -13.40 10.44
N TYR A 141 -8.95 -13.61 9.76
CA TYR A 141 -8.59 -12.86 8.57
C TYR A 141 -9.53 -13.10 7.38
N LEU A 142 -10.06 -14.30 7.24
CA LEU A 142 -10.98 -14.63 6.13
C LEU A 142 -12.38 -14.07 6.33
N GLU A 143 -12.84 -13.92 7.58
CA GLU A 143 -14.19 -13.53 7.93
C GLU A 143 -14.33 -12.07 8.40
N MET A 144 -13.20 -11.35 8.59
CA MET A 144 -13.26 -9.96 9.08
C MET A 144 -14.00 -9.04 8.12
N GLU A 145 -14.63 -8.03 8.69
CA GLU A 145 -15.40 -7.03 7.94
C GLU A 145 -14.51 -6.21 7.01
N ARG A 146 -13.36 -5.75 7.51
CA ARG A 146 -12.49 -4.83 6.79
C ARG A 146 -11.05 -4.89 7.29
N VAL A 147 -10.11 -4.69 6.38
CA VAL A 147 -8.71 -4.39 6.68
C VAL A 147 -8.44 -2.93 6.32
N VAL A 148 -7.99 -2.14 7.30
CA VAL A 148 -7.54 -0.76 7.08
C VAL A 148 -6.02 -0.77 7.01
N LEU A 149 -5.48 -0.34 5.88
CA LEU A 149 -4.04 -0.27 5.63
C LEU A 149 -3.59 1.18 5.65
N LEU A 150 -2.75 1.54 6.62
CA LEU A 150 -2.13 2.86 6.70
C LEU A 150 -0.70 2.81 6.22
N LEU A 151 -0.36 3.78 5.37
CA LEU A 151 0.98 3.94 4.81
C LEU A 151 1.46 5.36 5.09
N MET A 152 2.67 5.47 5.65
CA MET A 152 3.44 6.71 5.63
C MET A 152 4.65 6.53 4.73
N ASP A 153 4.74 7.31 3.65
CA ASP A 153 5.84 7.27 2.70
C ASP A 153 6.26 8.66 2.21
N TYR A 154 7.24 8.70 1.35
CA TYR A 154 7.63 9.92 0.63
C TYR A 154 7.04 9.86 -0.79
N PRO A 155 6.21 10.82 -1.21
CA PRO A 155 5.59 10.81 -2.53
C PRO A 155 6.63 10.85 -3.67
N ASN A 156 7.74 11.57 -3.47
CA ASN A 156 8.80 11.76 -4.45
C ASN A 156 10.06 10.96 -4.13
N PHE A 157 9.90 9.76 -3.56
CA PHE A 157 11.03 8.92 -3.14
C PHE A 157 12.00 8.57 -4.28
N SER A 158 11.49 8.33 -5.50
CA SER A 158 12.29 8.04 -6.69
C SER A 158 13.23 9.19 -7.07
N ASP A 159 12.81 10.42 -6.83
CA ASP A 159 13.55 11.65 -7.16
C ASP A 159 14.53 12.06 -6.05
N ALA A 160 14.70 11.19 -5.03
CA ALA A 160 15.48 11.46 -3.84
C ALA A 160 15.03 12.72 -3.07
N ASP A 161 13.75 13.08 -3.18
CA ASP A 161 13.11 14.16 -2.45
C ASP A 161 12.36 13.60 -1.23
N TYR A 162 12.80 14.01 -0.04
CA TYR A 162 12.29 13.55 1.26
C TYR A 162 11.70 14.70 2.09
N LYS A 163 11.38 15.81 1.46
CA LYS A 163 10.83 17.00 2.14
C LYS A 163 9.39 16.80 2.56
N ASP A 164 8.62 16.10 1.71
CA ASP A 164 7.21 15.91 1.92
C ASP A 164 6.94 14.46 2.38
N ILE A 165 6.03 14.31 3.33
CA ILE A 165 5.53 13.00 3.77
C ILE A 165 4.10 12.84 3.32
N ARG A 166 3.77 11.66 2.78
CA ARG A 166 2.40 11.29 2.46
C ARG A 166 1.88 10.27 3.46
N ILE A 167 0.65 10.47 3.90
CA ILE A 167 -0.12 9.50 4.69
C ILE A 167 -1.32 9.09 3.87
N THR A 168 -1.46 7.78 3.64
CA THR A 168 -2.58 7.24 2.84
C THR A 168 -3.27 6.12 3.62
N ALA A 169 -4.59 6.09 3.59
CA ALA A 169 -5.39 4.99 4.09
C ALA A 169 -6.06 4.24 2.95
N PHE A 170 -6.01 2.92 3.02
CA PHE A 170 -6.69 2.01 2.11
C PHE A 170 -7.60 1.07 2.87
N GLU A 171 -8.70 0.67 2.24
CA GLU A 171 -9.60 -0.34 2.77
C GLU A 171 -9.64 -1.55 1.83
N ILE A 172 -9.64 -2.75 2.40
CA ILE A 172 -9.89 -4.03 1.74
C ILE A 172 -11.04 -4.71 2.50
N TYR A 173 -12.04 -5.19 1.77
CA TYR A 173 -13.18 -5.94 2.30
C TYR A 173 -13.03 -7.40 1.90
N PRO A 174 -12.55 -8.29 2.78
CA PRO A 174 -12.22 -9.68 2.43
C PRO A 174 -13.40 -10.47 1.86
N GLN A 175 -14.64 -10.13 2.29
CA GLN A 175 -15.86 -10.79 1.84
C GLN A 175 -16.33 -10.31 0.45
N GLU A 176 -15.77 -9.22 -0.06
CA GLU A 176 -16.13 -8.69 -1.37
C GLU A 176 -15.45 -9.50 -2.48
N PRO A 177 -16.20 -10.06 -3.45
CA PRO A 177 -15.65 -10.93 -4.49
C PRO A 177 -14.47 -10.31 -5.25
N ARG A 178 -14.52 -9.01 -5.58
CA ARG A 178 -13.44 -8.32 -6.28
C ARG A 178 -12.15 -8.19 -5.45
N MET A 179 -12.25 -8.28 -4.12
CA MET A 179 -11.12 -8.19 -3.17
C MET A 179 -10.67 -9.56 -2.64
N SER A 180 -11.29 -10.64 -3.09
CA SER A 180 -11.02 -12.04 -2.65
C SER A 180 -9.56 -12.48 -2.81
N VAL A 181 -8.76 -11.75 -3.59
CA VAL A 181 -7.31 -12.02 -3.71
C VAL A 181 -6.62 -11.87 -2.36
N PHE A 182 -7.06 -10.98 -1.48
CA PHE A 182 -6.51 -10.86 -0.13
C PHE A 182 -6.62 -12.18 0.63
N CYS A 183 -7.81 -12.79 0.68
CA CYS A 183 -8.03 -14.09 1.31
C CYS A 183 -7.12 -15.17 0.71
N LYS A 184 -7.02 -15.23 -0.62
CA LYS A 184 -6.15 -16.19 -1.32
C LYS A 184 -4.68 -16.02 -0.95
N LEU A 185 -4.21 -14.79 -0.70
CA LEU A 185 -2.85 -14.53 -0.25
C LEU A 185 -2.62 -15.06 1.16
N ILE A 186 -3.56 -14.82 2.08
CA ILE A 186 -3.50 -15.29 3.47
C ILE A 186 -3.53 -16.84 3.52
N GLU A 187 -4.49 -17.46 2.84
CA GLU A 187 -4.60 -18.93 2.75
C GLU A 187 -3.33 -19.56 2.17
N ASN A 188 -2.83 -19.02 1.05
CA ASN A 188 -1.61 -19.53 0.44
C ASN A 188 -0.40 -19.41 1.37
N HIS A 189 -0.30 -18.31 2.13
CA HIS A 189 0.76 -18.16 3.13
C HIS A 189 0.63 -19.20 4.22
N TYR A 190 -0.56 -19.41 4.77
CA TYR A 190 -0.80 -20.35 5.84
C TYR A 190 -0.51 -21.80 5.41
N TYR A 191 -1.20 -22.29 4.37
CA TYR A 191 -1.12 -23.68 3.96
C TYR A 191 0.18 -24.04 3.23
N ASN A 192 0.70 -23.17 2.40
CA ASN A 192 1.83 -23.48 1.51
C ASN A 192 3.18 -22.95 2.01
N ILE A 193 3.20 -22.09 3.03
CA ILE A 193 4.45 -21.55 3.58
C ILE A 193 4.58 -21.82 5.08
N TYR A 194 3.57 -21.40 5.88
CA TYR A 194 3.63 -21.50 7.33
C TYR A 194 3.61 -22.96 7.79
N ILE A 195 2.58 -23.71 7.45
CA ILE A 195 2.43 -25.12 7.87
C ILE A 195 3.61 -26.01 7.44
N PRO A 196 4.10 -25.97 6.18
CA PRO A 196 5.27 -26.75 5.79
C PRO A 196 6.51 -26.43 6.61
N LYS A 197 6.80 -25.15 6.84
CA LYS A 197 7.96 -24.73 7.64
C LYS A 197 7.82 -25.13 9.11
N LEU A 198 6.62 -25.04 9.67
CA LEU A 198 6.35 -25.48 11.04
C LEU A 198 6.65 -26.98 11.18
N LYS A 199 6.21 -27.81 10.23
CA LYS A 199 6.51 -29.25 10.19
C LYS A 199 8.02 -29.55 10.09
N GLU A 200 8.78 -28.67 9.47
CA GLU A 200 10.25 -28.75 9.40
C GLU A 200 10.95 -28.18 10.63
N GLY A 201 10.24 -27.73 11.66
CA GLY A 201 10.80 -27.07 12.85
C GLY A 201 11.44 -25.71 12.57
N LYS A 202 11.13 -25.08 11.44
CA LYS A 202 11.69 -23.78 11.04
C LYS A 202 10.80 -22.64 11.48
N LYS A 203 11.44 -21.52 11.88
CA LYS A 203 10.70 -20.27 12.13
C LYS A 203 10.11 -19.73 10.83
N THR A 204 8.88 -19.26 10.91
CA THR A 204 8.18 -18.60 9.82
C THR A 204 8.02 -17.11 10.10
N ASN A 205 8.17 -16.31 9.05
CA ASN A 205 7.85 -14.89 9.12
C ASN A 205 6.37 -14.69 8.79
N PRO A 206 5.74 -13.59 9.26
CA PRO A 206 4.42 -13.18 8.80
C PRO A 206 4.33 -13.08 7.28
N MET A 207 3.12 -13.15 6.74
CA MET A 207 2.89 -12.76 5.35
C MET A 207 3.20 -11.26 5.19
N ASN A 208 3.97 -10.95 4.16
CA ASN A 208 4.37 -9.58 3.85
C ASN A 208 3.56 -9.06 2.66
N LEU A 209 2.77 -8.01 2.89
CA LEU A 209 2.15 -7.24 1.81
C LEU A 209 2.92 -5.93 1.66
N HIS A 210 3.59 -5.76 0.53
CA HIS A 210 4.37 -4.55 0.27
C HIS A 210 3.49 -3.48 -0.38
N PRO A 211 3.50 -2.23 0.12
CA PRO A 211 2.83 -1.12 -0.55
C PRO A 211 3.27 -0.98 -2.00
N TRP A 212 2.35 -0.60 -2.87
CA TRP A 212 2.57 -0.36 -4.30
C TRP A 212 3.09 -1.58 -5.08
N SER A 213 3.00 -2.79 -4.49
CA SER A 213 3.39 -4.03 -5.16
C SER A 213 2.27 -4.59 -6.03
N PHE A 214 2.64 -5.49 -6.95
CA PHE A 214 1.67 -6.22 -7.76
C PHE A 214 0.58 -6.90 -6.91
N GLN A 215 0.97 -7.59 -5.82
CA GLN A 215 0.01 -8.26 -4.93
C GLN A 215 -0.93 -7.27 -4.24
N PHE A 216 -0.40 -6.12 -3.80
CA PHE A 216 -1.22 -5.07 -3.20
C PHE A 216 -2.31 -4.60 -4.16
N TYR A 217 -1.93 -4.26 -5.39
CA TYR A 217 -2.92 -3.84 -6.40
C TYR A 217 -3.90 -4.97 -6.78
N LYS A 218 -3.45 -6.23 -6.78
CA LYS A 218 -4.33 -7.39 -7.03
C LYS A 218 -5.39 -7.58 -5.93
N CYS A 219 -5.17 -7.09 -4.71
CA CYS A 219 -6.20 -7.06 -3.66
C CYS A 219 -7.30 -6.04 -3.93
N ASN A 220 -7.21 -5.23 -4.98
CA ASN A 220 -8.20 -4.21 -5.34
C ASN A 220 -8.51 -3.21 -4.21
N PRO A 221 -7.52 -2.65 -3.49
CA PRO A 221 -7.75 -1.76 -2.38
C PRO A 221 -8.45 -0.47 -2.82
N ILE A 222 -9.26 0.09 -1.93
CA ILE A 222 -9.89 1.40 -2.11
C ILE A 222 -9.07 2.42 -1.31
N LYS A 223 -8.65 3.51 -1.95
CA LYS A 223 -8.05 4.65 -1.24
C LYS A 223 -9.17 5.48 -0.62
N THR A 224 -9.17 5.63 0.71
CA THR A 224 -10.21 6.35 1.45
C THR A 224 -9.73 7.66 2.05
N PHE A 225 -8.43 7.84 2.19
CA PHE A 225 -7.83 9.06 2.74
C PHE A 225 -6.43 9.27 2.17
N GLU A 226 -6.07 10.52 1.95
CA GLU A 226 -4.70 10.93 1.67
C GLU A 226 -4.45 12.33 2.24
N CYS A 227 -3.28 12.53 2.81
CA CYS A 227 -2.76 13.87 3.08
C CYS A 227 -1.27 13.94 2.77
N ILE A 228 -0.81 15.15 2.47
CA ILE A 228 0.60 15.49 2.30
C ILE A 228 1.01 16.44 3.42
N ILE A 229 2.06 16.07 4.16
CA ILE A 229 2.75 16.96 5.08
C ILE A 229 3.90 17.56 4.29
N LYS A 230 3.76 18.82 3.88
CA LYS A 230 4.78 19.53 3.12
C LYS A 230 5.86 20.05 4.05
N ASP A 231 7.10 20.13 3.55
CA ASP A 231 8.25 20.72 4.23
C ASP A 231 8.45 20.25 5.68
N ILE A 232 8.39 18.93 5.89
CA ILE A 232 8.40 18.28 7.22
C ILE A 232 9.54 18.72 8.14
N ASP A 233 10.69 19.10 7.59
CA ASP A 233 11.88 19.42 8.40
C ASP A 233 11.98 20.92 8.77
N THR A 234 11.18 21.79 8.19
CA THR A 234 11.26 23.25 8.38
C THR A 234 9.96 23.86 8.91
N ASN A 235 8.97 24.01 8.06
CA ASN A 235 7.66 24.57 8.41
C ASN A 235 6.54 23.66 7.89
N PRO A 236 6.23 22.56 8.61
CA PRO A 236 5.31 21.56 8.14
C PRO A 236 3.88 22.10 7.97
N ILE A 237 3.29 21.81 6.81
CA ILE A 237 1.90 22.15 6.48
C ILE A 237 1.18 20.87 6.11
N VAL A 238 0.12 20.53 6.84
CA VAL A 238 -0.74 19.39 6.53
C VAL A 238 -1.75 19.80 5.47
N VAL A 239 -1.75 19.12 4.33
CA VAL A 239 -2.71 19.30 3.24
C VAL A 239 -3.50 18.02 3.05
N ILE A 240 -4.75 18.01 3.50
CA ILE A 240 -5.65 16.87 3.34
C ILE A 240 -6.34 16.95 1.98
N ASP A 241 -6.33 15.84 1.23
CA ASP A 241 -7.08 15.70 -0.02
C ASP A 241 -8.58 15.52 0.30
N SER A 242 -9.26 16.63 0.53
CA SER A 242 -10.68 16.64 0.88
C SER A 242 -11.61 16.23 -0.26
N GLU A 243 -11.20 16.37 -1.52
CA GLU A 243 -11.99 16.00 -2.70
C GLU A 243 -12.09 14.48 -2.86
N ASN A 244 -10.99 13.79 -2.59
CA ASN A 244 -10.91 12.32 -2.67
C ASN A 244 -11.12 11.62 -1.31
N TYR A 245 -11.41 12.37 -0.26
CA TYR A 245 -11.73 11.80 1.04
C TYR A 245 -13.07 11.06 1.01
N VAL A 246 -13.04 9.81 1.49
CA VAL A 246 -14.24 8.99 1.58
C VAL A 246 -14.78 8.99 3.00
N CYS A 247 -15.80 9.81 3.21
CA CYS A 247 -16.49 9.90 4.49
C CYS A 247 -16.89 8.51 5.05
N PRO A 248 -16.78 8.28 6.38
CA PRO A 248 -17.07 6.99 7.01
C PRO A 248 -18.44 6.40 6.70
N SER A 249 -19.46 7.23 6.60
CA SER A 249 -20.84 6.81 6.31
C SER A 249 -21.13 6.54 4.83
N LYS A 250 -20.18 6.91 3.93
CA LYS A 250 -20.36 6.71 2.48
C LYS A 250 -20.23 5.23 2.13
N GLU A 251 -21.14 4.75 1.30
CA GLU A 251 -21.08 3.39 0.77
C GLU A 251 -19.81 3.19 -0.10
N ARG A 252 -19.15 2.03 0.07
CA ARG A 252 -18.02 1.57 -0.75
C ARG A 252 -18.55 0.67 -1.87
N GLY A 253 -19.59 1.13 -2.57
CA GLY A 253 -20.23 0.36 -3.62
C GLY A 253 -19.38 0.23 -4.88
N ASP A 254 -19.93 -0.39 -5.93
CA ASP A 254 -19.29 -0.62 -7.22
C ASP A 254 -18.76 0.65 -7.89
N LYS A 255 -19.29 1.81 -7.50
CA LYS A 255 -18.84 3.12 -8.00
C LYS A 255 -17.50 3.60 -7.42
N MET A 256 -17.04 3.02 -6.32
CA MET A 256 -15.69 3.30 -5.82
C MET A 256 -14.69 2.44 -6.57
N SER A 257 -13.97 3.06 -7.47
CA SER A 257 -12.91 2.40 -8.21
C SER A 257 -11.83 1.89 -7.28
N SER A 258 -11.41 0.65 -7.50
CA SER A 258 -10.17 0.17 -6.92
C SER A 258 -9.00 1.01 -7.43
N LEU A 259 -7.98 1.15 -6.59
CA LEU A 259 -6.77 1.90 -6.96
C LEU A 259 -6.22 1.43 -8.33
N PRO A 260 -6.00 2.30 -9.31
CA PRO A 260 -5.51 1.90 -10.62
C PRO A 260 -4.12 1.28 -10.52
N MET A 261 -3.93 0.10 -11.13
CA MET A 261 -2.66 -0.61 -11.10
C MET A 261 -1.74 -0.11 -12.21
N PRO A 262 -0.53 0.38 -11.89
CA PRO A 262 0.45 0.73 -12.91
C PRO A 262 0.86 -0.49 -13.74
N SER A 263 0.79 -0.38 -15.05
CA SER A 263 1.07 -1.50 -15.95
C SER A 263 2.55 -1.86 -16.06
N TYR A 264 3.47 -0.95 -15.69
CA TYR A 264 4.90 -1.25 -15.62
C TYR A 264 5.25 -2.36 -14.60
N LEU A 265 4.33 -2.66 -13.68
CA LEU A 265 4.48 -3.79 -12.76
C LEU A 265 4.38 -5.16 -13.45
N LEU A 266 3.87 -5.21 -14.68
CA LEU A 266 3.64 -6.45 -15.43
C LEU A 266 4.92 -7.00 -16.04
N LYS A 267 5.09 -8.30 -15.90
CA LYS A 267 6.10 -9.08 -16.64
C LYS A 267 5.62 -9.40 -18.05
N ALA A 268 6.53 -9.74 -18.94
CA ALA A 268 6.21 -10.12 -20.33
C ALA A 268 5.16 -11.25 -20.42
N THR A 269 5.23 -12.23 -19.53
CA THR A 269 4.26 -13.35 -19.45
C THR A 269 2.86 -12.87 -19.06
N GLU A 270 2.76 -11.91 -18.14
CA GLU A 270 1.49 -11.37 -17.67
C GLU A 270 0.83 -10.47 -18.72
N TRP A 271 1.63 -9.67 -19.44
CA TRP A 271 1.16 -8.97 -20.64
C TRP A 271 0.55 -9.94 -21.66
N LYS A 272 1.25 -11.05 -21.93
CA LYS A 272 0.78 -12.06 -22.88
C LYS A 272 -0.50 -12.73 -22.40
N GLU A 273 -0.57 -13.06 -21.12
CA GLU A 273 -1.77 -13.65 -20.49
C GLU A 273 -2.97 -12.70 -20.59
N MET A 274 -2.82 -11.44 -20.19
CA MET A 274 -3.88 -10.44 -20.24
C MET A 274 -4.40 -10.24 -21.67
N LEU A 275 -3.49 -10.02 -22.63
CA LEU A 275 -3.86 -9.77 -24.04
C LEU A 275 -4.48 -10.99 -24.74
N SER A 276 -4.27 -12.21 -24.21
CA SER A 276 -4.94 -13.41 -24.73
C SER A 276 -6.40 -13.51 -24.31
N LYS A 277 -6.78 -12.87 -23.19
CA LYS A 277 -8.12 -12.94 -22.60
C LYS A 277 -8.93 -11.67 -22.86
N ALA A 278 -8.28 -10.51 -22.90
CA ALA A 278 -8.92 -9.23 -23.09
C ALA A 278 -9.43 -9.02 -24.51
N ASP A 279 -10.61 -8.44 -24.64
CA ASP A 279 -11.05 -7.84 -25.90
C ASP A 279 -10.29 -6.53 -26.15
N PHE A 280 -9.49 -6.52 -27.22
CA PHE A 280 -8.60 -5.41 -27.49
C PHE A 280 -9.36 -4.12 -27.80
N CYS A 281 -10.44 -4.20 -28.56
CA CYS A 281 -11.17 -3.03 -29.04
C CYS A 281 -11.99 -2.37 -27.92
N SER A 282 -12.61 -3.16 -27.05
CA SER A 282 -13.50 -2.65 -26.00
C SER A 282 -12.83 -2.42 -24.67
N GLU A 283 -11.74 -3.16 -24.34
CA GLU A 283 -11.13 -3.12 -23.00
C GLU A 283 -9.72 -2.51 -23.00
N VAL A 284 -8.94 -2.68 -24.06
CA VAL A 284 -7.55 -2.18 -24.09
C VAL A 284 -7.46 -0.85 -24.82
N LEU A 285 -7.96 -0.80 -26.05
CA LEU A 285 -7.84 0.37 -26.93
C LEU A 285 -8.37 1.68 -26.32
N PRO A 286 -9.52 1.70 -25.62
CA PRO A 286 -10.03 2.93 -25.00
C PRO A 286 -9.14 3.49 -23.89
N ASN A 287 -8.24 2.67 -23.34
CA ASN A 287 -7.32 3.05 -22.25
C ASN A 287 -5.89 3.33 -22.75
N ILE A 288 -5.65 3.30 -24.06
CA ILE A 288 -4.36 3.67 -24.64
C ILE A 288 -4.13 5.17 -24.46
N SER A 289 -2.94 5.52 -24.00
CA SER A 289 -2.54 6.91 -23.76
C SER A 289 -2.50 7.74 -25.05
N ASN A 290 -3.27 8.83 -25.07
CA ASN A 290 -3.21 9.80 -26.18
C ASN A 290 -1.81 10.39 -26.34
N LEU A 291 -1.10 10.62 -25.24
CA LEU A 291 0.28 11.12 -25.27
C LEU A 291 1.20 10.13 -25.99
N PHE A 292 1.05 8.83 -25.73
CA PHE A 292 1.81 7.80 -26.44
C PHE A 292 1.51 7.81 -27.94
N LEU A 293 0.24 7.90 -28.32
CA LEU A 293 -0.15 7.94 -29.73
C LEU A 293 0.45 9.15 -30.44
N VAL A 294 0.33 10.34 -29.87
CA VAL A 294 0.89 11.58 -30.45
C VAL A 294 2.41 11.51 -30.54
N SER A 295 3.10 11.08 -29.49
CA SER A 295 4.57 10.98 -29.46
C SER A 295 5.13 9.99 -30.47
N ASN A 296 4.33 9.02 -30.92
CA ASN A 296 4.72 8.03 -31.92
C ASN A 296 4.10 8.29 -33.31
N ASN A 297 3.48 9.44 -33.54
CA ASN A 297 2.79 9.82 -34.78
C ASN A 297 1.71 8.79 -35.18
N LEU A 298 0.95 8.29 -34.23
CA LEU A 298 -0.12 7.31 -34.45
C LEU A 298 -1.49 7.97 -34.17
N ASN A 299 -2.46 7.69 -35.03
CA ASN A 299 -3.87 8.03 -34.75
C ASN A 299 -4.57 6.94 -33.91
N SER A 300 -4.11 5.71 -34.07
CA SER A 300 -4.60 4.54 -33.34
C SER A 300 -3.57 3.43 -33.39
N ILE A 301 -3.76 2.36 -32.62
CA ILE A 301 -2.88 1.19 -32.61
C ILE A 301 -3.72 -0.08 -32.71
N THR A 302 -3.32 -1.02 -33.58
CA THR A 302 -3.96 -2.33 -33.69
C THR A 302 -3.45 -3.32 -32.61
N LYS A 303 -4.23 -4.37 -32.32
CA LYS A 303 -3.81 -5.46 -31.44
C LYS A 303 -2.45 -6.05 -31.82
N LYS A 304 -2.19 -6.24 -33.11
CA LYS A 304 -0.91 -6.78 -33.63
C LYS A 304 0.25 -5.85 -33.31
N GLN A 305 0.11 -4.56 -33.61
CA GLN A 305 1.12 -3.54 -33.29
C GLN A 305 1.38 -3.45 -31.80
N PHE A 306 0.33 -3.31 -30.98
CA PHE A 306 0.47 -3.26 -29.52
C PHE A 306 1.16 -4.51 -28.98
N SER A 307 0.77 -5.71 -29.44
CA SER A 307 1.36 -6.97 -28.98
C SER A 307 2.85 -7.10 -29.30
N SER A 308 3.31 -6.47 -30.38
CA SER A 308 4.73 -6.47 -30.78
C SER A 308 5.60 -5.47 -30.03
N LEU A 309 5.02 -4.51 -29.31
CA LEU A 309 5.77 -3.56 -28.51
C LEU A 309 6.60 -4.26 -27.43
N ARG A 310 7.75 -3.67 -27.08
CA ARG A 310 8.51 -4.08 -25.88
C ARG A 310 7.69 -3.77 -24.63
N VAL A 311 8.01 -4.45 -23.51
CA VAL A 311 7.23 -4.34 -22.26
C VAL A 311 7.14 -2.89 -21.75
N ASN A 312 8.25 -2.15 -21.77
CA ASN A 312 8.26 -0.74 -21.37
C ASN A 312 7.34 0.12 -22.26
N LEU A 313 7.40 -0.06 -23.60
CA LEU A 313 6.53 0.68 -24.52
C LEU A 313 5.05 0.29 -24.37
N LYS A 314 4.76 -0.98 -24.04
CA LYS A 314 3.39 -1.38 -23.66
C LYS A 314 2.92 -0.61 -22.42
N ALA A 315 3.80 -0.45 -21.44
CA ALA A 315 3.47 0.28 -20.21
C ALA A 315 3.32 1.79 -20.47
N GLU A 316 4.06 2.36 -21.37
CA GLU A 316 3.87 3.75 -21.82
C GLU A 316 2.54 3.93 -22.59
N ALA A 317 2.22 2.97 -23.46
CA ALA A 317 0.99 3.01 -24.24
C ALA A 317 -0.26 2.76 -23.39
N LEU A 318 -0.19 1.86 -22.40
CA LEU A 318 -1.28 1.56 -21.45
C LEU A 318 -0.75 1.71 -20.03
N PRO A 319 -0.67 2.94 -19.49
CA PRO A 319 0.04 3.21 -18.22
C PRO A 319 -0.64 2.59 -17.00
N TYR A 320 -1.95 2.40 -17.05
CA TYR A 320 -2.72 1.82 -15.94
C TYR A 320 -3.66 0.73 -16.43
N LEU A 321 -3.88 -0.26 -15.59
CA LEU A 321 -4.83 -1.33 -15.83
C LEU A 321 -6.14 -1.05 -15.10
N THR A 322 -7.25 -1.19 -15.81
CA THR A 322 -8.58 -1.29 -15.21
C THR A 322 -8.69 -2.54 -14.34
N GLN A 323 -9.70 -2.61 -13.48
CA GLN A 323 -9.95 -3.81 -12.68
C GLN A 323 -10.12 -5.04 -13.57
N THR A 324 -10.93 -4.95 -14.63
CA THR A 324 -11.17 -6.05 -15.58
C THR A 324 -9.86 -6.56 -16.16
N LEU A 325 -8.99 -5.68 -16.67
CA LEU A 325 -7.72 -6.08 -17.29
C LEU A 325 -6.80 -6.79 -16.30
N ARG A 326 -6.71 -6.32 -15.05
CA ARG A 326 -5.87 -7.00 -14.04
C ARG A 326 -6.47 -8.31 -13.52
N ASP A 327 -7.79 -8.49 -13.61
CA ASP A 327 -8.44 -9.74 -13.21
C ASP A 327 -8.10 -10.89 -14.18
N TYR A 328 -7.78 -10.58 -15.45
CA TYR A 328 -7.27 -11.55 -16.43
C TYR A 328 -5.87 -12.08 -16.09
N ILE A 329 -5.13 -11.44 -15.21
CA ILE A 329 -3.75 -11.81 -14.86
C ILE A 329 -3.75 -12.70 -13.62
N SER A 330 -3.09 -13.84 -13.72
CA SER A 330 -2.94 -14.78 -12.61
C SER A 330 -2.17 -14.18 -11.44
N LEU A 331 -2.52 -14.57 -10.21
CA LEU A 331 -1.79 -14.19 -9.02
C LEU A 331 -0.39 -14.81 -9.05
N ARG A 332 0.63 -13.99 -8.79
CA ARG A 332 2.01 -14.50 -8.70
C ARG A 332 2.13 -15.45 -7.51
N PRO A 333 2.81 -16.61 -7.68
CA PRO A 333 3.07 -17.50 -6.57
C PRO A 333 3.85 -16.75 -5.46
N ILE A 334 3.36 -16.83 -4.24
CA ILE A 334 4.08 -16.33 -3.07
C ILE A 334 5.17 -17.35 -2.78
N LYS A 335 6.37 -17.07 -3.25
CA LYS A 335 7.56 -17.80 -2.81
C LYS A 335 7.99 -17.20 -1.49
N SER A 336 8.42 -18.02 -0.55
CA SER A 336 8.78 -17.70 0.83
C SER A 336 9.11 -16.21 1.11
N SER A 337 8.83 -15.71 2.30
CA SER A 337 8.93 -14.32 2.78
C SER A 337 10.25 -13.57 2.51
N THR A 338 11.25 -14.20 1.91
CA THR A 338 12.56 -13.65 1.61
C THR A 338 12.71 -13.06 0.20
N GLN A 339 11.77 -13.28 -0.71
CA GLN A 339 11.84 -12.60 -2.01
C GLN A 339 11.31 -11.18 -1.88
N LYS A 340 12.22 -10.23 -1.66
CA LYS A 340 12.01 -8.82 -1.93
C LYS A 340 11.47 -8.70 -3.35
N GLN A 341 10.23 -8.25 -3.48
CA GLN A 341 9.76 -7.79 -4.76
C GLN A 341 10.52 -6.48 -5.03
N HIS A 342 11.54 -6.57 -5.87
CA HIS A 342 12.20 -5.36 -6.32
C HIS A 342 11.17 -4.50 -7.04
N TYR A 343 10.88 -3.34 -6.47
CA TYR A 343 10.29 -2.27 -7.23
C TYR A 343 11.23 -2.01 -8.37
N GLN A 344 10.78 -2.21 -9.60
CA GLN A 344 11.48 -1.62 -10.73
C GLN A 344 11.29 -0.12 -10.56
N ARG A 345 12.35 0.53 -10.12
CA ARG A 345 12.46 1.98 -10.15
C ARG A 345 12.44 2.37 -11.63
N SER A 346 11.44 3.13 -12.01
CA SER A 346 11.45 3.89 -13.27
C SER A 346 12.56 4.91 -13.20
#